data_2402d1f417164a2ac41730fab8b25e43
#
_entry.id   2402d1f417164a2ac41730fab8b25e43
#
_cell.length_a   1.000
_cell.length_b   1.000
_cell.length_c   1.000
_cell.angle_alpha   90.00
_cell.angle_beta   90.00
_cell.angle_gamma   90.00
#
_symmetry.space_group_name_H-M   'P 1'
#
loop_
_entity.id
_entity.type
_entity.pdbx_description
1 polymer ?
#
loop_
_entity_poly.entity_id
_entity_poly.type
_entity_poly.pdbx_seq_one_letter_code
_entity_poly.pdbx_strand_id
1 'polypeptide(L)'
;MKTGLFVTFIFFLFGYAQAQEEPDTTRIQMKEKLILIINREKEKDTIDAEPDKRTLKSFEAHWAGIEFGPTVLLNGAMKSSFPNDKHWENDPGKSFSWNLNFAEYKFKIYKNYIGITTGLGINWTQIGLKNNLLYANSDSLWVVADTVNDYRKNKLRGIYLTAPLMVEICSNGESDKGFYLAAGVIGGVRIGSSTKQVIEEDKAKFRTKTKGVYGLNAFRLDAAVKLGYKDIGVFANYNLLPLFDTDKTVAVYPLTFGLTVNF
;
A
#
# COMPACT_ATOMS: atom_id res chain seq x y z
N MET A 1 14.81 18.28 18.25
CA MET A 1 13.64 19.19 18.17
C MET A 1 12.96 19.20 16.78
N LYS A 2 12.92 18.09 16.03
CA LYS A 2 12.27 18.03 14.69
C LYS A 2 11.12 17.03 14.59
N THR A 3 10.84 16.28 15.63
CA THR A 3 9.77 15.27 15.66
C THR A 3 8.40 15.80 16.10
N GLY A 4 8.33 16.98 16.69
CA GLY A 4 7.08 17.57 17.15
C GLY A 4 6.20 18.20 16.05
N LEU A 5 6.81 18.62 14.94
CA LEU A 5 6.09 19.34 13.89
C LEU A 5 5.21 18.42 13.02
N PHE A 6 5.64 17.15 12.85
CA PHE A 6 4.93 16.19 12.00
C PHE A 6 3.66 15.63 12.67
N VAL A 7 3.70 15.44 13.98
CA VAL A 7 2.52 14.98 14.75
C VAL A 7 1.45 16.10 14.82
N THR A 8 1.88 17.36 14.90
CA THR A 8 0.96 18.50 14.91
C THR A 8 0.23 18.69 13.58
N PHE A 9 0.87 18.35 12.45
CA PHE A 9 0.24 18.47 11.14
C PHE A 9 -0.85 17.40 10.90
N ILE A 10 -0.66 16.19 11.40
CA ILE A 10 -1.66 15.11 11.32
C ILE A 10 -2.86 15.43 12.21
N PHE A 11 -2.64 16.02 13.40
CA PHE A 11 -3.73 16.46 14.29
C PHE A 11 -4.52 17.64 13.70
N PHE A 12 -3.86 18.53 12.92
CA PHE A 12 -4.55 19.64 12.26
C PHE A 12 -5.48 19.18 11.12
N LEU A 13 -5.12 18.11 10.42
CA LEU A 13 -5.99 17.53 9.39
C LEU A 13 -7.22 16.84 10.00
N PHE A 14 -7.09 16.22 11.17
CA PHE A 14 -8.22 15.63 11.88
C PHE A 14 -9.10 16.68 12.57
N GLY A 15 -8.53 17.80 13.01
CA GLY A 15 -9.27 18.89 13.65
C GLY A 15 -10.20 19.65 12.70
N TYR A 16 -9.87 19.74 11.41
CA TYR A 16 -10.72 20.39 10.41
C TYR A 16 -11.93 19.54 9.99
N ALA A 17 -11.91 18.24 10.19
CA ALA A 17 -13.03 17.35 9.87
C ALA A 17 -14.16 17.40 10.93
N GLN A 18 -13.91 17.94 12.12
CA GLN A 18 -14.91 18.06 13.18
C GLN A 18 -15.54 19.45 13.31
N ALA A 19 -15.08 20.45 12.53
CA ALA A 19 -15.57 21.83 12.62
C ALA A 19 -16.72 22.16 11.65
N GLN A 20 -17.36 21.17 11.04
CA GLN A 20 -18.52 21.37 10.15
C GLN A 20 -19.80 20.72 10.65
N GLU A 21 -20.07 20.72 11.95
CA GLU A 21 -21.44 20.65 12.44
C GLU A 21 -21.90 22.06 12.76
N GLU A 22 -22.49 22.71 11.78
CA GLU A 22 -23.15 24.02 11.98
C GLU A 22 -24.48 23.84 12.71
N PRO A 23 -24.66 24.45 13.87
CA PRO A 23 -25.96 24.44 14.56
C PRO A 23 -26.99 25.42 13.94
N ASP A 24 -26.60 26.18 12.90
CA ASP A 24 -27.46 27.23 12.36
C ASP A 24 -28.37 26.81 11.19
N THR A 25 -28.14 25.67 10.64
CA THR A 25 -28.91 25.14 9.50
C THR A 25 -30.31 24.65 9.87
N THR A 26 -30.57 24.39 11.13
CA THR A 26 -31.86 23.86 11.58
C THR A 26 -33.02 24.83 11.45
N ARG A 27 -32.78 26.15 11.59
CA ARG A 27 -33.84 27.16 11.48
C ARG A 27 -34.21 27.54 10.06
N ILE A 28 -33.21 27.59 9.17
CA ILE A 28 -33.42 27.84 7.74
C ILE A 28 -34.04 26.61 7.07
N GLN A 29 -33.58 25.44 7.46
CA GLN A 29 -34.12 24.18 6.99
C GLN A 29 -35.58 23.95 7.41
N MET A 30 -36.00 24.43 8.55
CA MET A 30 -37.43 24.30 8.92
C MET A 30 -38.35 25.12 8.01
N LYS A 31 -37.94 26.30 7.57
CA LYS A 31 -38.72 27.08 6.59
C LYS A 31 -38.74 26.44 5.21
N GLU A 32 -37.62 25.95 4.73
CA GLU A 32 -37.53 25.20 3.45
C GLU A 32 -38.25 23.86 3.52
N LYS A 33 -38.16 23.14 4.63
CA LYS A 33 -38.93 21.90 4.83
C LYS A 33 -40.43 22.14 4.84
N LEU A 34 -40.87 23.25 5.41
CA LEU A 34 -42.30 23.62 5.41
C LEU A 34 -42.78 23.97 4.00
N ILE A 35 -41.99 24.71 3.24
CA ILE A 35 -42.27 25.02 1.83
C ILE A 35 -42.24 23.76 0.97
N LEU A 36 -41.30 22.88 1.17
CA LEU A 36 -41.20 21.60 0.44
C LEU A 36 -42.34 20.64 0.78
N ILE A 37 -42.81 20.61 2.04
CA ILE A 37 -43.95 19.78 2.44
C ILE A 37 -45.25 20.32 1.80
N ILE A 38 -45.44 21.63 1.76
CA ILE A 38 -46.62 22.23 1.12
C ILE A 38 -46.62 22.02 -0.38
N ASN A 39 -45.45 22.09 -1.02
CA ASN A 39 -45.36 21.78 -2.45
C ASN A 39 -45.54 20.29 -2.78
N ARG A 40 -45.11 19.37 -1.88
CA ARG A 40 -45.33 17.94 -2.09
C ARG A 40 -46.78 17.50 -1.94
N GLU A 41 -47.55 18.19 -1.10
CA GLU A 41 -48.99 17.88 -1.01
C GLU A 41 -49.80 18.31 -2.25
N LYS A 42 -49.29 19.26 -3.03
CA LYS A 42 -49.93 19.67 -4.29
C LYS A 42 -49.53 18.83 -5.51
N GLU A 43 -48.43 18.13 -5.41
CA GLU A 43 -47.94 17.24 -6.49
C GLU A 43 -48.34 15.77 -6.31
N LYS A 44 -49.31 15.48 -5.45
CA LYS A 44 -49.80 14.11 -5.27
C LYS A 44 -50.74 13.61 -6.34
N ASP A 45 -50.92 14.37 -7.41
CA ASP A 45 -51.60 13.87 -8.57
C ASP A 45 -50.56 13.51 -9.66
N THR A 46 -50.47 12.20 -9.84
CA THR A 46 -49.88 11.53 -10.99
C THR A 46 -48.40 11.76 -11.24
N ILE A 47 -47.60 10.91 -10.71
CA ILE A 47 -46.57 10.12 -11.45
C ILE A 47 -46.06 9.09 -10.44
N ASP A 48 -46.43 7.81 -10.66
CA ASP A 48 -45.65 6.67 -10.17
C ASP A 48 -44.28 6.66 -10.87
N ALA A 49 -43.50 7.67 -10.59
CA ALA A 49 -42.06 7.58 -10.79
C ALA A 49 -41.55 6.85 -9.56
N GLU A 50 -41.34 5.54 -9.66
CA GLU A 50 -40.37 4.90 -8.79
C GLU A 50 -39.18 5.85 -8.69
N PRO A 51 -38.75 6.22 -7.48
CA PRO A 51 -37.48 6.95 -7.35
C PRO A 51 -36.48 6.05 -8.03
N ASP A 52 -35.96 6.54 -9.16
CA ASP A 52 -34.86 5.94 -9.84
C ASP A 52 -33.78 5.74 -8.79
N LYS A 53 -33.75 4.55 -8.22
CA LYS A 53 -32.67 4.04 -7.40
C LYS A 53 -31.47 3.78 -8.30
N ARG A 54 -31.12 4.76 -9.11
CA ARG A 54 -29.73 4.97 -9.45
C ARG A 54 -29.10 5.40 -8.14
N THR A 55 -28.92 4.45 -7.25
CA THR A 55 -27.76 4.51 -6.37
C THR A 55 -26.65 4.94 -7.32
N LEU A 56 -26.22 6.18 -7.20
CA LEU A 56 -24.95 6.61 -7.75
C LEU A 56 -23.97 5.60 -7.18
N LYS A 57 -23.73 4.51 -7.93
CA LYS A 57 -22.69 3.57 -7.58
C LYS A 57 -21.49 4.47 -7.40
N SER A 58 -21.03 4.62 -6.18
CA SER A 58 -19.81 5.33 -5.91
C SER A 58 -18.82 4.70 -6.83
N PHE A 59 -18.27 5.46 -7.76
CA PHE A 59 -17.28 4.96 -8.69
C PHE A 59 -16.08 4.56 -7.84
N GLU A 60 -15.88 3.28 -7.71
CA GLU A 60 -14.88 2.69 -6.87
C GLU A 60 -13.51 2.97 -7.48
N ALA A 61 -12.55 3.34 -6.66
CA ALA A 61 -11.16 3.40 -7.06
C ALA A 61 -10.65 1.96 -7.29
N HIS A 62 -9.55 1.80 -7.99
CA HIS A 62 -8.95 0.48 -8.19
C HIS A 62 -7.74 0.28 -7.25
N TRP A 63 -7.92 0.64 -5.98
CA TRP A 63 -6.92 0.46 -4.93
C TRP A 63 -7.25 -0.72 -4.02
N ALA A 64 -8.48 -0.80 -3.49
CA ALA A 64 -8.90 -1.88 -2.59
C ALA A 64 -8.80 -3.23 -3.30
N GLY A 65 -8.17 -4.20 -2.63
CA GLY A 65 -7.93 -5.49 -3.24
C GLY A 65 -6.72 -6.22 -2.67
N ILE A 66 -6.31 -7.27 -3.35
CA ILE A 66 -5.13 -8.07 -3.02
C ILE A 66 -4.13 -7.99 -4.17
N GLU A 67 -2.88 -7.73 -3.83
CA GLU A 67 -1.76 -7.75 -4.76
C GLU A 67 -0.76 -8.80 -4.33
N PHE A 68 -0.21 -9.52 -5.30
CA PHE A 68 0.83 -10.50 -5.07
C PHE A 68 1.83 -10.52 -6.23
N GLY A 69 3.12 -10.56 -5.87
CA GLY A 69 4.17 -10.64 -6.88
C GLY A 69 5.56 -10.90 -6.31
N PRO A 70 6.49 -11.36 -7.17
CA PRO A 70 7.90 -11.51 -6.84
C PRO A 70 8.55 -10.17 -6.55
N THR A 71 9.56 -10.18 -5.70
CA THR A 71 10.36 -9.02 -5.33
C THR A 71 11.83 -9.26 -5.68
N VAL A 72 12.40 -8.33 -6.42
CA VAL A 72 13.82 -8.30 -6.79
C VAL A 72 14.49 -7.15 -6.05
N LEU A 73 15.67 -7.39 -5.49
CA LEU A 73 16.49 -6.35 -4.89
C LEU A 73 17.38 -5.72 -5.95
N LEU A 74 17.38 -4.41 -6.03
CA LEU A 74 18.19 -3.62 -6.96
C LEU A 74 19.17 -2.74 -6.18
N ASN A 75 20.33 -2.48 -6.78
CA ASN A 75 21.26 -1.48 -6.29
C ASN A 75 20.90 -0.07 -6.76
N GLY A 76 21.64 0.96 -6.36
CA GLY A 76 21.40 2.35 -6.77
C GLY A 76 21.52 2.62 -8.28
N ALA A 77 22.08 1.70 -9.06
CA ALA A 77 22.15 1.75 -10.53
C ALA A 77 21.02 0.93 -11.19
N MET A 78 19.98 0.54 -10.44
CA MET A 78 18.84 -0.28 -10.89
C MET A 78 19.24 -1.66 -11.44
N LYS A 79 20.35 -2.23 -10.94
CA LYS A 79 20.81 -3.58 -11.32
C LYS A 79 20.58 -4.54 -10.16
N SER A 80 20.24 -5.78 -10.47
CA SER A 80 20.07 -6.87 -9.48
C SER A 80 21.38 -7.52 -9.03
N SER A 81 22.53 -7.04 -9.54
CA SER A 81 23.85 -7.47 -9.16
C SER A 81 24.48 -6.52 -8.15
N PHE A 82 25.18 -7.08 -7.17
CA PHE A 82 25.91 -6.34 -6.14
C PHE A 82 27.41 -6.73 -6.22
N PRO A 83 28.22 -6.10 -7.11
CA PRO A 83 29.59 -6.52 -7.38
C PRO A 83 30.49 -6.54 -6.14
N ASN A 84 30.29 -5.60 -5.24
CA ASN A 84 31.08 -5.44 -4.01
C ASN A 84 30.49 -6.19 -2.81
N ASP A 85 29.25 -6.66 -2.92
CA ASP A 85 28.56 -7.37 -1.84
C ASP A 85 27.49 -8.32 -2.38
N LYS A 86 27.94 -9.46 -2.93
CA LYS A 86 27.08 -10.48 -3.53
C LYS A 86 26.07 -11.10 -2.54
N HIS A 87 26.26 -10.90 -1.24
CA HIS A 87 25.36 -11.42 -0.21
C HIS A 87 23.98 -10.76 -0.24
N TRP A 88 23.85 -9.57 -0.86
CA TRP A 88 22.59 -8.90 -1.05
C TRP A 88 21.79 -9.40 -2.27
N GLU A 89 22.37 -10.25 -3.10
CA GLU A 89 21.62 -10.90 -4.18
C GLU A 89 20.54 -11.79 -3.56
N ASN A 90 19.29 -11.46 -3.81
CA ASN A 90 18.18 -12.25 -3.32
C ASN A 90 17.83 -13.41 -4.27
N ASP A 91 17.08 -14.38 -3.76
CA ASP A 91 16.44 -15.42 -4.56
C ASP A 91 15.02 -14.96 -4.94
N PRO A 92 14.76 -14.54 -6.20
CA PRO A 92 13.44 -14.07 -6.61
C PRO A 92 12.34 -15.12 -6.44
N GLY A 93 12.68 -16.41 -6.55
CA GLY A 93 11.74 -17.50 -6.33
C GLY A 93 11.31 -17.68 -4.87
N LYS A 94 12.07 -17.09 -3.93
CA LYS A 94 11.77 -17.11 -2.49
C LYS A 94 11.44 -15.72 -1.93
N SER A 95 11.49 -14.69 -2.78
CA SER A 95 11.22 -13.29 -2.44
C SER A 95 9.93 -12.84 -3.07
N PHE A 96 8.98 -12.43 -2.26
CA PHE A 96 7.68 -11.96 -2.73
C PHE A 96 7.09 -10.93 -1.79
N SER A 97 6.22 -10.12 -2.34
CA SER A 97 5.40 -9.19 -1.60
C SER A 97 3.93 -9.45 -1.86
N TRP A 98 3.11 -9.24 -0.85
CA TRP A 98 1.67 -9.19 -0.99
C TRP A 98 1.10 -8.02 -0.21
N ASN A 99 0.05 -7.42 -0.75
CA ASN A 99 -0.63 -6.29 -0.18
C ASN A 99 -2.09 -6.62 0.02
N LEU A 100 -2.63 -6.25 1.15
CA LEU A 100 -4.05 -6.18 1.41
C LEU A 100 -4.45 -4.72 1.52
N ASN A 101 -5.11 -4.20 0.49
CA ASN A 101 -5.60 -2.85 0.41
C ASN A 101 -7.08 -2.86 0.77
N PHE A 102 -7.47 -2.25 1.90
CA PHE A 102 -8.80 -2.46 2.51
C PHE A 102 -9.65 -1.21 2.60
N ALA A 103 -9.08 -0.05 2.34
CA ALA A 103 -9.82 1.21 2.29
C ALA A 103 -9.36 2.03 1.10
N GLU A 104 -10.30 2.67 0.42
CA GLU A 104 -10.02 3.54 -0.71
C GLU A 104 -10.95 4.73 -0.76
N TYR A 105 -10.46 5.80 -1.36
CA TYR A 105 -11.23 6.97 -1.67
C TYR A 105 -10.70 7.62 -2.94
N LYS A 106 -11.62 8.01 -3.86
CA LYS A 106 -11.28 8.67 -5.11
C LYS A 106 -11.82 10.08 -5.17
N PHE A 107 -10.93 11.06 -5.23
CA PHE A 107 -11.26 12.44 -5.54
C PHE A 107 -11.43 12.59 -7.05
N LYS A 108 -12.64 12.83 -7.50
CA LYS A 108 -12.95 12.99 -8.93
C LYS A 108 -12.45 14.36 -9.40
N ILE A 109 -11.56 14.38 -10.41
CA ILE A 109 -11.08 15.61 -11.07
C ILE A 109 -11.94 15.90 -12.30
N TYR A 110 -12.11 14.90 -13.16
CA TYR A 110 -12.91 15.04 -14.37
C TYR A 110 -13.89 13.88 -14.49
N LYS A 111 -15.14 14.13 -14.09
CA LYS A 111 -16.20 13.10 -14.01
C LYS A 111 -15.66 11.86 -13.26
N ASN A 112 -15.81 10.67 -13.86
CA ASN A 112 -15.25 9.43 -13.35
C ASN A 112 -14.00 8.96 -14.13
N TYR A 113 -13.59 9.72 -15.16
CA TYR A 113 -12.46 9.32 -16.02
C TYR A 113 -11.12 9.57 -15.37
N ILE A 114 -10.98 10.69 -14.63
CA ILE A 114 -9.71 11.06 -13.99
C ILE A 114 -9.98 11.40 -12.54
N GLY A 115 -9.18 10.86 -11.64
CA GLY A 115 -9.24 11.15 -10.21
C GLY A 115 -7.92 10.92 -9.50
N ILE A 116 -7.87 11.36 -8.25
CA ILE A 116 -6.80 11.04 -7.32
C ILE A 116 -7.32 9.99 -6.36
N THR A 117 -6.64 8.85 -6.32
CA THR A 117 -6.96 7.74 -5.44
C THR A 117 -6.04 7.75 -4.23
N THR A 118 -6.64 7.64 -3.05
CA THR A 118 -5.95 7.42 -1.78
C THR A 118 -6.61 6.28 -1.02
N GLY A 119 -5.98 5.81 0.05
CA GLY A 119 -6.52 4.71 0.83
C GLY A 119 -5.60 4.21 1.92
N LEU A 120 -5.88 3.02 2.43
CA LEU A 120 -5.05 2.33 3.40
C LEU A 120 -4.84 0.88 2.99
N GLY A 121 -3.67 0.35 3.31
CA GLY A 121 -3.33 -1.04 3.06
C GLY A 121 -2.28 -1.57 4.02
N ILE A 122 -2.05 -2.85 4.00
CA ILE A 122 -0.95 -3.51 4.70
C ILE A 122 -0.13 -4.26 3.66
N ASN A 123 1.17 -3.99 3.66
CA ASN A 123 2.15 -4.68 2.84
C ASN A 123 2.93 -5.69 3.68
N TRP A 124 3.10 -6.90 3.17
CA TRP A 124 4.00 -7.92 3.69
C TRP A 124 5.05 -8.22 2.64
N THR A 125 6.27 -7.78 2.88
CA THR A 125 7.42 -8.09 2.01
C THR A 125 8.24 -9.19 2.65
N GLN A 126 8.59 -10.21 1.86
CA GLN A 126 9.46 -11.31 2.24
C GLN A 126 10.63 -11.40 1.28
N ILE A 127 11.84 -11.39 1.79
CA ILE A 127 13.09 -11.47 1.03
C ILE A 127 13.81 -12.76 1.41
N GLY A 128 14.10 -13.59 0.42
CA GLY A 128 14.93 -14.79 0.56
C GLY A 128 16.40 -14.41 0.58
N LEU A 129 17.11 -14.75 1.67
CA LEU A 129 18.51 -14.38 1.90
C LEU A 129 19.50 -15.46 1.41
N LYS A 130 19.05 -16.46 0.65
CA LYS A 130 19.87 -17.63 0.30
C LYS A 130 20.47 -18.27 1.58
N ASN A 131 21.74 -18.68 1.55
CA ASN A 131 22.46 -19.23 2.69
C ASN A 131 23.27 -18.17 3.46
N ASN A 132 22.72 -16.96 3.57
CA ASN A 132 23.40 -15.85 4.21
C ASN A 132 22.74 -15.49 5.55
N LEU A 133 23.54 -15.24 6.56
CA LEU A 133 23.10 -14.75 7.86
C LEU A 133 23.07 -13.23 7.86
N LEU A 134 22.00 -12.68 8.37
CA LEU A 134 21.83 -11.25 8.56
C LEU A 134 22.16 -10.90 10.02
N TYR A 135 23.23 -10.14 10.20
CA TYR A 135 23.63 -9.59 11.49
C TYR A 135 23.32 -8.10 11.54
N ALA A 136 22.65 -7.67 12.59
CA ALA A 136 22.35 -6.27 12.85
C ALA A 136 22.68 -5.94 14.30
N ASN A 137 23.45 -4.88 14.49
CA ASN A 137 23.64 -4.25 15.80
C ASN A 137 23.15 -2.78 15.75
N SER A 138 23.47 -1.98 16.77
CA SER A 138 23.10 -0.55 16.81
C SER A 138 23.68 0.25 15.66
N ASP A 139 24.90 -0.12 15.19
CA ASP A 139 25.72 0.75 14.35
C ASP A 139 25.92 0.21 12.94
N SER A 140 25.74 -1.10 12.72
CA SER A 140 25.98 -1.71 11.42
C SER A 140 25.06 -2.88 11.12
N LEU A 141 24.85 -3.11 9.83
CA LEU A 141 24.13 -4.25 9.28
C LEU A 141 25.01 -4.89 8.22
N TRP A 142 25.31 -6.16 8.39
CA TRP A 142 26.08 -6.92 7.39
C TRP A 142 25.49 -8.29 7.15
N VAL A 143 25.79 -8.86 6.01
CA VAL A 143 25.35 -10.18 5.59
C VAL A 143 26.59 -11.04 5.41
N VAL A 144 26.58 -12.21 6.02
CA VAL A 144 27.70 -13.17 5.98
C VAL A 144 27.19 -14.50 5.45
N ALA A 145 27.98 -15.15 4.60
CA ALA A 145 27.68 -16.50 4.17
C ALA A 145 27.75 -17.46 5.38
N ASP A 146 26.71 -18.25 5.58
CA ASP A 146 26.75 -19.36 6.53
C ASP A 146 27.33 -20.59 5.84
N THR A 147 28.53 -20.99 6.25
CA THR A 147 29.23 -22.16 5.71
C THR A 147 28.97 -23.44 6.54
N VAL A 148 28.29 -23.30 7.67
CA VAL A 148 28.02 -24.39 8.60
C VAL A 148 26.64 -24.99 8.38
N ASN A 149 25.62 -24.14 8.19
CA ASN A 149 24.26 -24.58 8.07
C ASN A 149 23.73 -24.43 6.64
N ASP A 150 22.96 -25.40 6.19
CA ASP A 150 22.20 -25.28 4.94
C ASP A 150 20.73 -24.93 5.26
N TYR A 151 20.30 -23.73 4.84
CA TYR A 151 18.98 -23.23 5.13
C TYR A 151 17.98 -23.66 4.05
N ARG A 152 17.05 -24.53 4.38
CA ARG A 152 15.88 -24.76 3.53
C ARG A 152 15.05 -23.50 3.35
N LYS A 153 14.97 -22.64 4.40
CA LYS A 153 14.30 -21.34 4.35
C LYS A 153 15.08 -20.35 5.19
N ASN A 154 15.57 -19.30 4.57
CA ASN A 154 16.16 -18.16 5.24
C ASN A 154 15.52 -16.88 4.68
N LYS A 155 14.74 -16.17 5.49
CA LYS A 155 13.86 -15.12 5.02
C LYS A 155 13.83 -13.97 6.00
N LEU A 156 13.98 -12.75 5.45
CA LEU A 156 13.69 -11.50 6.14
C LEU A 156 12.26 -11.06 5.77
N ARG A 157 11.49 -10.59 6.73
CA ARG A 157 10.14 -10.09 6.56
C ARG A 157 9.98 -8.70 7.12
N GLY A 158 9.37 -7.81 6.35
CA GLY A 158 8.89 -6.51 6.76
C GLY A 158 7.38 -6.42 6.61
N ILE A 159 6.71 -5.75 7.54
CA ILE A 159 5.28 -5.45 7.49
C ILE A 159 5.14 -3.94 7.59
N TYR A 160 4.40 -3.35 6.66
CA TYR A 160 4.19 -1.91 6.56
C TYR A 160 2.70 -1.58 6.48
N LEU A 161 2.28 -0.59 7.24
CA LEU A 161 1.01 0.10 6.99
C LEU A 161 1.25 1.09 5.85
N THR A 162 0.43 1.07 4.82
CA THR A 162 0.64 1.82 3.58
C THR A 162 -0.54 2.71 3.25
N ALA A 163 -0.24 3.85 2.61
CA ALA A 163 -1.23 4.78 2.08
C ALA A 163 -0.79 5.27 0.69
N PRO A 164 -1.62 5.11 -0.34
CA PRO A 164 -1.35 5.56 -1.69
C PRO A 164 -1.74 7.02 -1.90
N LEU A 165 -1.09 7.65 -2.87
CA LEU A 165 -1.52 8.87 -3.53
C LEU A 165 -1.26 8.69 -5.03
N MET A 166 -2.29 8.34 -5.78
CA MET A 166 -2.17 7.94 -7.18
C MET A 166 -3.13 8.74 -8.05
N VAL A 167 -2.70 9.13 -9.24
CA VAL A 167 -3.59 9.61 -10.29
C VAL A 167 -4.12 8.39 -11.03
N GLU A 168 -5.42 8.29 -11.16
CA GLU A 168 -6.11 7.19 -11.81
C GLU A 168 -6.90 7.69 -13.00
N ILE A 169 -6.73 7.02 -14.13
CA ILE A 169 -7.41 7.27 -15.39
C ILE A 169 -8.20 6.01 -15.76
N CYS A 170 -9.48 6.17 -16.03
CA CYS A 170 -10.37 5.08 -16.42
C CYS A 170 -10.92 5.32 -17.82
N SER A 171 -11.00 4.27 -18.61
CA SER A 171 -11.55 4.35 -19.99
C SER A 171 -13.07 4.45 -20.01
N ASN A 172 -13.75 4.03 -18.95
CA ASN A 172 -15.19 4.11 -18.82
C ASN A 172 -15.57 4.84 -17.53
N GLY A 173 -16.23 5.96 -17.65
CA GLY A 173 -16.67 6.78 -16.51
C GLY A 173 -18.07 6.45 -15.99
N GLU A 174 -18.80 5.55 -16.64
CA GLU A 174 -20.19 5.22 -16.30
C GLU A 174 -20.35 3.80 -15.73
N SER A 175 -19.33 2.98 -15.85
CA SER A 175 -19.36 1.57 -15.44
C SER A 175 -17.99 1.11 -14.98
N ASP A 176 -17.95 0.20 -14.02
CA ASP A 176 -16.74 -0.50 -13.53
C ASP A 176 -16.09 -1.39 -14.63
N LYS A 177 -16.74 -1.48 -15.80
CA LYS A 177 -16.28 -2.27 -16.94
C LYS A 177 -15.39 -1.42 -17.86
N GLY A 178 -14.15 -1.26 -17.51
CA GLY A 178 -13.20 -0.47 -18.30
C GLY A 178 -11.75 -0.81 -17.97
N PHE A 179 -10.86 -0.30 -18.81
CA PHE A 179 -9.45 -0.27 -18.47
C PHE A 179 -9.18 0.86 -17.49
N TYR A 180 -8.28 0.63 -16.56
CA TYR A 180 -7.76 1.67 -15.68
C TYR A 180 -6.24 1.68 -15.71
N LEU A 181 -5.70 2.86 -15.54
CA LEU A 181 -4.27 3.11 -15.31
C LEU A 181 -4.16 4.02 -14.09
N ALA A 182 -3.45 3.56 -13.08
CA ALA A 182 -3.15 4.36 -11.91
C ALA A 182 -1.63 4.46 -11.72
N ALA A 183 -1.14 5.67 -11.47
CA ALA A 183 0.28 5.92 -11.24
C ALA A 183 0.46 6.97 -10.14
N GLY A 184 1.47 6.78 -9.30
CA GLY A 184 1.74 7.71 -8.21
C GLY A 184 2.73 7.16 -7.21
N VAL A 185 2.52 7.49 -5.94
CA VAL A 185 3.38 7.06 -4.84
C VAL A 185 2.59 6.35 -3.75
N ILE A 186 3.26 5.42 -3.07
CA ILE A 186 2.73 4.72 -1.89
C ILE A 186 3.69 4.99 -0.74
N GLY A 187 3.21 5.73 0.26
CA GLY A 187 3.91 5.91 1.53
C GLY A 187 3.64 4.74 2.48
N GLY A 188 4.62 4.40 3.33
CA GLY A 188 4.43 3.33 4.31
C GLY A 188 5.24 3.53 5.58
N VAL A 189 4.72 2.98 6.68
CA VAL A 189 5.39 2.95 7.98
C VAL A 189 5.50 1.50 8.44
N ARG A 190 6.70 1.10 8.87
CA ARG A 190 6.95 -0.26 9.35
C ARG A 190 6.24 -0.50 10.68
N ILE A 191 5.41 -1.53 10.71
CA ILE A 191 4.69 -1.97 11.92
C ILE A 191 5.25 -3.29 12.47
N GLY A 192 6.10 -3.98 11.73
CA GLY A 192 6.73 -5.21 12.22
C GLY A 192 7.83 -5.73 11.30
N SER A 193 8.74 -6.49 11.88
CA SER A 193 9.78 -7.21 11.13
C SER A 193 10.26 -8.46 11.87
N SER A 194 10.72 -9.44 11.11
CA SER A 194 11.23 -10.70 11.66
C SER A 194 12.07 -11.45 10.64
N THR A 195 13.01 -12.24 11.12
CA THR A 195 13.67 -13.29 10.33
C THR A 195 12.99 -14.64 10.60
N LYS A 196 13.02 -15.50 9.59
CA LYS A 196 12.60 -16.89 9.72
C LYS A 196 13.61 -17.78 9.05
N GLN A 197 14.22 -18.66 9.85
CA GLN A 197 15.18 -19.66 9.43
C GLN A 197 14.62 -21.05 9.63
N VAL A 198 14.87 -21.95 8.70
CA VAL A 198 14.50 -23.36 8.80
C VAL A 198 15.68 -24.19 8.31
N ILE A 199 16.28 -24.93 9.22
CA ILE A 199 17.32 -25.92 8.95
C ILE A 199 16.65 -27.29 8.93
N GLU A 200 17.06 -28.15 8.05
CA GLU A 200 16.62 -29.54 7.98
C GLU A 200 17.83 -30.46 8.17
N GLU A 201 17.88 -31.17 9.28
CA GLU A 201 18.96 -32.08 9.64
C GLU A 201 18.33 -33.42 10.03
N ASP A 202 18.80 -34.52 9.43
CA ASP A 202 18.31 -35.88 9.70
C ASP A 202 16.78 -36.06 9.68
N LYS A 203 16.09 -35.39 8.72
CA LYS A 203 14.62 -35.32 8.59
C LYS A 203 13.93 -34.53 9.70
N ALA A 204 14.65 -34.01 10.69
CA ALA A 204 14.12 -33.07 11.68
C ALA A 204 14.17 -31.64 11.12
N LYS A 205 13.12 -30.85 11.43
CA LYS A 205 13.01 -29.46 10.99
C LYS A 205 13.11 -28.51 12.17
N PHE A 206 14.23 -27.83 12.27
CA PHE A 206 14.43 -26.80 13.26
C PHE A 206 13.97 -25.44 12.68
N ARG A 207 13.02 -24.81 13.38
CA ARG A 207 12.43 -23.52 12.94
C ARG A 207 12.74 -22.45 13.97
N THR A 208 13.46 -21.43 13.55
CA THR A 208 13.73 -20.24 14.35
C THR A 208 13.04 -19.05 13.73
N LYS A 209 12.28 -18.29 14.54
CA LYS A 209 11.67 -17.02 14.15
C LYS A 209 12.05 -15.98 15.19
N THR A 210 12.79 -14.98 14.78
CA THR A 210 13.25 -13.90 15.65
C THR A 210 12.64 -12.58 15.19
N LYS A 211 11.99 -11.87 16.12
CA LYS A 211 11.51 -10.51 15.88
C LYS A 211 12.65 -9.53 16.10
N GLY A 212 12.74 -8.49 15.28
CA GLY A 212 13.79 -7.47 15.42
C GLY A 212 13.71 -6.46 14.28
N VAL A 213 14.44 -5.36 14.40
CA VAL A 213 14.45 -4.27 13.41
C VAL A 213 15.28 -4.61 12.19
N TYR A 214 16.39 -5.31 12.35
CA TYR A 214 17.31 -5.75 11.28
C TYR A 214 17.74 -4.63 10.33
N GLY A 215 17.95 -3.41 10.85
CA GLY A 215 18.33 -2.25 10.04
C GLY A 215 17.31 -1.81 8.99
N LEU A 216 16.12 -2.41 8.95
CA LEU A 216 15.06 -2.00 8.02
C LEU A 216 14.64 -0.55 8.29
N ASN A 217 14.46 0.24 7.24
CA ASN A 217 13.95 1.59 7.36
C ASN A 217 12.56 1.60 8.00
N ALA A 218 12.32 2.60 8.86
CA ALA A 218 11.01 2.81 9.48
C ALA A 218 9.97 3.30 8.47
N PHE A 219 10.42 4.02 7.45
CA PHE A 219 9.57 4.59 6.41
C PHE A 219 9.87 3.93 5.06
N ARG A 220 8.83 3.85 4.25
CA ARG A 220 8.87 3.36 2.88
C ARG A 220 8.18 4.36 1.98
N LEU A 221 8.73 4.57 0.79
CA LEU A 221 8.12 5.35 -0.28
C LEU A 221 8.33 4.62 -1.59
N ASP A 222 7.26 4.25 -2.26
CA ASP A 222 7.33 3.54 -3.52
C ASP A 222 6.80 4.42 -4.65
N ALA A 223 7.45 4.40 -5.81
CA ALA A 223 6.81 4.74 -7.06
C ALA A 223 5.98 3.52 -7.49
N ALA A 224 4.71 3.76 -7.82
CA ALA A 224 3.75 2.70 -8.10
C ALA A 224 3.03 2.96 -9.42
N VAL A 225 2.81 1.89 -10.16
CA VAL A 225 1.95 1.89 -11.35
C VAL A 225 1.07 0.64 -11.34
N LYS A 226 -0.19 0.81 -11.70
CA LYS A 226 -1.18 -0.25 -11.88
C LYS A 226 -1.87 -0.09 -13.22
N LEU A 227 -2.10 -1.19 -13.91
CA LEU A 227 -2.86 -1.26 -15.15
C LEU A 227 -3.77 -2.48 -15.08
N GLY A 228 -5.05 -2.30 -15.37
CA GLY A 228 -5.97 -3.42 -15.34
C GLY A 228 -7.25 -3.19 -16.13
N TYR A 229 -8.06 -4.23 -16.12
CA TYR A 229 -9.38 -4.24 -16.69
C TYR A 229 -10.35 -4.82 -15.67
N LYS A 230 -11.38 -4.05 -15.30
CA LYS A 230 -12.29 -4.38 -14.18
C LYS A 230 -11.48 -4.67 -12.90
N ASP A 231 -11.71 -5.82 -12.33
CA ASP A 231 -11.17 -6.24 -11.04
C ASP A 231 -9.77 -6.85 -11.12
N ILE A 232 -9.25 -7.10 -12.35
CA ILE A 232 -7.96 -7.78 -12.54
C ILE A 232 -6.96 -6.86 -13.22
N GLY A 233 -5.75 -6.84 -12.71
CA GLY A 233 -4.67 -6.03 -13.29
C GLY A 233 -3.28 -6.54 -12.95
N VAL A 234 -2.32 -5.75 -13.38
CA VAL A 234 -0.91 -5.89 -13.06
C VAL A 234 -0.43 -4.64 -12.33
N PHE A 235 0.57 -4.81 -11.49
CA PHE A 235 1.18 -3.70 -10.78
C PHE A 235 2.70 -3.81 -10.79
N ALA A 236 3.35 -2.67 -10.59
CA ALA A 236 4.78 -2.59 -10.30
C ALA A 236 5.01 -1.47 -9.26
N ASN A 237 5.76 -1.81 -8.21
CA ASN A 237 6.12 -0.91 -7.12
C ASN A 237 7.64 -0.91 -6.96
N TYR A 238 8.26 0.25 -7.10
CA TYR A 238 9.70 0.46 -6.92
C TYR A 238 9.94 1.31 -5.69
N ASN A 239 10.71 0.81 -4.74
CA ASN A 239 11.06 1.58 -3.55
C ASN A 239 11.99 2.74 -3.93
N LEU A 240 11.55 3.97 -3.66
CA LEU A 240 12.35 5.19 -3.81
C LEU A 240 13.28 5.41 -2.62
N LEU A 241 12.89 4.91 -1.45
CA LEU A 241 13.74 4.89 -0.27
C LEU A 241 14.43 3.51 -0.17
N PRO A 242 15.69 3.46 0.26
CA PRO A 242 16.38 2.18 0.45
C PRO A 242 15.67 1.34 1.53
N LEU A 243 15.71 0.03 1.35
CA LEU A 243 15.09 -0.94 2.28
C LEU A 243 15.70 -0.87 3.67
N PHE A 244 17.01 -0.64 3.72
CA PHE A 244 17.79 -0.57 4.95
C PHE A 244 18.29 0.84 5.20
N ASP A 245 18.59 1.13 6.44
CA ASP A 245 19.27 2.35 6.85
C ASP A 245 20.66 2.42 6.16
N THR A 246 20.85 3.43 5.33
CA THR A 246 22.07 3.59 4.50
C THR A 246 23.31 3.91 5.31
N ASP A 247 23.16 4.40 6.53
CA ASP A 247 24.28 4.62 7.43
C ASP A 247 24.86 3.29 7.94
N LYS A 248 24.12 2.19 7.76
CA LYS A 248 24.49 0.86 8.27
C LYS A 248 24.90 -0.14 7.20
N THR A 249 24.48 0.04 5.96
CA THR A 249 24.75 -0.90 4.88
C THR A 249 24.56 -0.25 3.50
N VAL A 250 24.82 -1.02 2.44
CA VAL A 250 24.63 -0.58 1.05
C VAL A 250 23.16 -0.29 0.77
N ALA A 251 22.92 0.68 -0.11
CA ALA A 251 21.57 1.03 -0.53
C ALA A 251 20.97 -0.08 -1.41
N VAL A 252 19.85 -0.64 -0.96
CA VAL A 252 19.12 -1.73 -1.62
C VAL A 252 17.70 -1.29 -1.85
N TYR A 253 17.23 -1.37 -3.08
CA TYR A 253 15.92 -0.91 -3.52
C TYR A 253 15.06 -2.09 -4.02
N PRO A 254 14.03 -2.51 -3.30
CA PRO A 254 13.10 -3.52 -3.77
C PRO A 254 12.29 -3.03 -4.97
N LEU A 255 12.17 -3.89 -5.99
CA LEU A 255 11.20 -3.80 -7.07
C LEU A 255 10.26 -4.98 -6.96
N THR A 256 8.98 -4.73 -6.81
CA THR A 256 7.93 -5.75 -6.80
C THR A 256 7.01 -5.55 -8.00
N PHE A 257 6.68 -6.60 -8.70
CA PHE A 257 5.70 -6.57 -9.79
C PHE A 257 4.84 -7.84 -9.73
N GLY A 258 3.60 -7.74 -10.18
CA GLY A 258 2.72 -8.91 -10.06
C GLY A 258 1.29 -8.63 -10.49
N LEU A 259 0.39 -9.43 -9.94
CA LEU A 259 -1.04 -9.36 -10.21
C LEU A 259 -1.78 -8.64 -9.09
N THR A 260 -2.82 -7.90 -9.47
CA THR A 260 -3.78 -7.29 -8.55
C THR A 260 -5.18 -7.81 -8.85
N VAL A 261 -5.94 -8.05 -7.80
CA VAL A 261 -7.38 -8.33 -7.84
C VAL A 261 -8.05 -7.33 -6.93
N ASN A 262 -8.85 -6.45 -7.51
CA ASN A 262 -9.62 -5.43 -6.80
C ASN A 262 -10.99 -5.96 -6.40
N PHE A 263 -11.64 -5.37 -5.38
CA PHE A 263 -13.00 -5.76 -4.92
C PHE A 263 -13.79 -4.58 -4.36
#